data_96e0939df9b7cb9ce4b0d2bb521c54bc
#
_entry.id   96e0939df9b7cb9ce4b0d2bb521c54bc
#
_cell.length_a   1.000
_cell.length_b   1.000
_cell.length_c   1.000
_cell.angle_alpha   90.00
_cell.angle_beta   90.00
_cell.angle_gamma   90.00
#
_symmetry.space_group_name_H-M   'P 1'
#
loop_
_entity.id
_entity.type
_entity.pdbx_description
1 polymer ?
#
loop_
_entity_poly.entity_id
_entity_poly.type
_entity_poly.pdbx_seq_one_letter_code
_entity_poly.pdbx_strand_id
1 'polypeptide(L)'
;KVNTREIRQAVDFVMRNSKAGDSRAKRLKACYRALQAYPYFGMTNRAPKAKNLFSYARYMFSRHRGDCYYYASTMAYIARVLGYDSRVAVGGVTARGPAAPLSLHGWCEVKYGKSWRMLDCSMQRAHLDRNLCLVTRKKYPFRLRCDKVYTMTVKNAKVKWS
;
A
#
# COMPACT_ATOMS: atom_id res chain seq x y z
N LYS A 1 15.78 -15.41 7.72
CA LYS A 1 14.37 -15.06 7.87
C LYS A 1 14.25 -13.69 8.51
N VAL A 2 13.49 -12.78 7.89
CA VAL A 2 13.27 -11.44 8.44
C VAL A 2 12.29 -11.54 9.61
N ASN A 3 12.64 -10.94 10.74
CA ASN A 3 11.83 -11.01 11.96
C ASN A 3 11.71 -9.64 12.63
N THR A 4 11.28 -8.64 11.88
CA THR A 4 10.97 -7.33 12.44
C THR A 4 9.50 -7.30 12.88
N ARG A 5 9.17 -6.32 13.75
CA ARG A 5 7.81 -6.17 14.26
C ARG A 5 6.78 -6.01 13.14
N GLU A 6 7.03 -5.14 12.15
CA GLU A 6 6.11 -4.90 11.05
C GLU A 6 5.97 -6.12 10.14
N ILE A 7 7.01 -6.93 9.98
CA ILE A 7 6.91 -8.20 9.23
C ILE A 7 6.04 -9.20 9.98
N ARG A 8 6.23 -9.34 11.30
CA ARG A 8 5.38 -10.23 12.12
C ARG A 8 3.92 -9.77 12.08
N GLN A 9 3.68 -8.47 12.19
CA GLN A 9 2.34 -7.89 12.10
C GLN A 9 1.71 -8.16 10.73
N ALA A 10 2.48 -8.05 9.65
CA ALA A 10 2.00 -8.35 8.29
C ALA A 10 1.64 -9.84 8.14
N VAL A 11 2.48 -10.74 8.65
CA VAL A 11 2.19 -12.19 8.65
C VAL A 11 0.88 -12.46 9.40
N ASP A 12 0.73 -11.92 10.59
CA ASP A 12 -0.50 -12.11 11.39
C ASP A 12 -1.74 -11.56 10.66
N PHE A 13 -1.61 -10.41 10.01
CA PHE A 13 -2.69 -9.82 9.22
C PHE A 13 -3.12 -10.73 8.07
N VAL A 14 -2.15 -11.26 7.32
CA VAL A 14 -2.42 -12.19 6.20
C VAL A 14 -3.10 -13.46 6.70
N MET A 15 -2.64 -14.01 7.82
CA MET A 15 -3.23 -15.23 8.40
C MET A 15 -4.67 -15.01 8.84
N ARG A 16 -4.99 -13.86 9.41
CA ARG A 16 -6.34 -13.54 9.88
C ARG A 16 -7.31 -13.15 8.78
N ASN A 17 -6.81 -12.60 7.66
CA ASN A 17 -7.66 -11.98 6.64
C ASN A 17 -7.66 -12.73 5.30
N SER A 18 -7.01 -13.89 5.22
CA SER A 18 -7.00 -14.71 4.02
C SER A 18 -6.89 -16.18 4.36
N LYS A 19 -7.19 -17.04 3.39
CA LYS A 19 -7.16 -18.49 3.56
C LYS A 19 -5.85 -19.06 3.05
N ALA A 20 -5.18 -19.90 3.87
CA ALA A 20 -3.89 -20.49 3.52
C ALA A 20 -3.92 -21.33 2.23
N GLY A 21 -5.06 -21.97 1.91
CA GLY A 21 -5.22 -22.77 0.70
C GLY A 21 -5.49 -21.98 -0.57
N ASP A 22 -5.74 -20.68 -0.46
CA ASP A 22 -6.02 -19.83 -1.62
C ASP A 22 -4.72 -19.42 -2.34
N SER A 23 -4.86 -19.06 -3.63
CA SER A 23 -3.74 -18.55 -4.40
C SER A 23 -3.19 -17.25 -3.78
N ARG A 24 -1.93 -16.97 -4.06
CA ARG A 24 -1.27 -15.74 -3.61
C ARG A 24 -2.05 -14.48 -4.02
N ALA A 25 -2.52 -14.44 -5.26
CA ALA A 25 -3.30 -13.31 -5.77
C ALA A 25 -4.63 -13.15 -5.05
N LYS A 26 -5.32 -14.25 -4.75
CA LYS A 26 -6.59 -14.22 -4.02
C LYS A 26 -6.38 -13.74 -2.59
N ARG A 27 -5.30 -14.17 -1.95
CA ARG A 27 -4.93 -13.72 -0.60
C ARG A 27 -4.59 -12.22 -0.59
N LEU A 28 -3.87 -11.74 -1.61
CA LEU A 28 -3.55 -10.32 -1.74
C LEU A 28 -4.82 -9.46 -1.83
N LYS A 29 -5.77 -9.89 -2.66
CA LYS A 29 -7.05 -9.17 -2.82
C LYS A 29 -7.89 -9.19 -1.54
N ALA A 30 -7.90 -10.31 -0.82
CA ALA A 30 -8.59 -10.41 0.47
C ALA A 30 -7.98 -9.45 1.51
N CYS A 31 -6.66 -9.39 1.59
CA CYS A 31 -5.96 -8.46 2.47
C CYS A 31 -6.18 -7.00 2.07
N TYR A 32 -6.21 -6.71 0.78
CA TYR A 32 -6.54 -5.37 0.28
C TYR A 32 -7.91 -4.92 0.77
N ARG A 33 -8.92 -5.77 0.64
CA ARG A 33 -10.27 -5.46 1.11
C ARG A 33 -10.33 -5.29 2.63
N ALA A 34 -9.63 -6.12 3.38
CA ALA A 34 -9.59 -6.03 4.84
C ALA A 34 -8.91 -4.74 5.30
N LEU A 35 -7.80 -4.37 4.66
CA LEU A 35 -7.09 -3.14 5.00
C LEU A 35 -7.91 -1.90 4.61
N GLN A 36 -8.56 -1.94 3.46
CA GLN A 36 -9.44 -0.87 3.00
C GLN A 36 -10.57 -0.57 4.01
N ALA A 37 -11.01 -1.57 4.77
CA ALA A 37 -12.07 -1.40 5.77
C ALA A 37 -11.62 -0.60 7.00
N TYR A 38 -10.32 -0.44 7.24
CA TYR A 38 -9.83 0.41 8.33
C TYR A 38 -10.19 1.87 8.08
N PRO A 39 -10.66 2.62 9.11
CA PRO A 39 -11.06 4.00 8.92
C PRO A 39 -9.89 4.92 8.54
N TYR A 40 -10.17 5.85 7.65
CA TYR A 40 -9.22 6.89 7.27
C TYR A 40 -9.06 7.89 8.41
N PHE A 41 -7.80 8.24 8.71
CA PHE A 41 -7.46 9.23 9.72
C PHE A 41 -6.24 10.02 9.24
N GLY A 42 -6.41 11.32 8.95
CA GLY A 42 -5.33 12.18 8.47
C GLY A 42 -4.30 12.41 9.57
N MET A 43 -3.05 12.07 9.28
CA MET A 43 -1.95 12.13 10.24
C MET A 43 -0.74 12.91 9.72
N THR A 44 -0.61 13.06 8.41
CA THR A 44 0.55 13.69 7.80
C THR A 44 0.11 14.81 6.87
N ASN A 45 0.95 15.84 6.74
CA ASN A 45 0.70 16.99 5.88
C ASN A 45 1.81 17.22 4.84
N ARG A 46 2.72 16.25 4.74
CA ARG A 46 3.82 16.28 3.76
C ARG A 46 4.19 14.86 3.34
N ALA A 47 4.87 14.74 2.19
CA ALA A 47 5.33 13.44 1.71
C ALA A 47 6.33 12.82 2.70
N PRO A 48 6.22 11.51 2.96
CA PRO A 48 7.14 10.82 3.87
C PRO A 48 8.51 10.62 3.26
N LYS A 49 9.49 10.39 4.12
CA LYS A 49 10.81 9.88 3.75
C LYS A 49 10.84 8.36 3.93
N ALA A 50 11.82 7.69 3.31
CA ALA A 50 11.98 6.24 3.43
C ALA A 50 11.98 5.76 4.88
N LYS A 51 12.64 6.48 5.78
CA LYS A 51 12.74 6.14 7.22
C LYS A 51 11.40 6.15 7.97
N ASN A 52 10.36 6.75 7.41
CA ASN A 52 9.06 6.85 8.07
C ASN A 52 8.17 5.62 7.81
N LEU A 53 8.42 4.90 6.71
CA LEU A 53 7.45 3.93 6.18
C LEU A 53 7.20 2.75 7.12
N PHE A 54 8.24 2.23 7.79
CA PHE A 54 8.04 1.12 8.73
C PHE A 54 7.16 1.52 9.92
N SER A 55 7.31 2.74 10.42
CA SER A 55 6.52 3.21 11.57
C SER A 55 5.05 3.42 11.20
N TYR A 56 4.77 3.82 9.97
CA TYR A 56 3.40 3.96 9.47
C TYR A 56 2.69 2.59 9.44
N ALA A 57 3.37 1.57 8.94
CA ALA A 57 2.83 0.21 8.93
C ALA A 57 2.60 -0.32 10.35
N ARG A 58 3.58 -0.15 11.25
CA ARG A 58 3.43 -0.55 12.66
C ARG A 58 2.21 0.10 13.32
N TYR A 59 2.04 1.39 13.08
CA TYR A 59 0.90 2.14 13.64
C TYR A 59 -0.42 1.59 13.11
N MET A 60 -0.54 1.43 11.78
CA MET A 60 -1.81 0.98 11.18
C MET A 60 -2.15 -0.45 11.59
N PHE A 61 -1.18 -1.37 11.65
CA PHE A 61 -1.42 -2.72 12.15
C PHE A 61 -1.93 -2.72 13.60
N SER A 62 -1.42 -1.80 14.43
CA SER A 62 -1.76 -1.73 15.86
C SER A 62 -3.05 -0.96 16.13
N ARG A 63 -3.26 0.16 15.42
CA ARG A 63 -4.34 1.12 15.69
C ARG A 63 -5.51 1.03 14.72
N HIS A 64 -5.35 0.31 13.62
CA HIS A 64 -6.38 0.06 12.61
C HIS A 64 -6.94 1.34 11.98
N ARG A 65 -6.07 2.33 11.73
CA ARG A 65 -6.40 3.60 11.08
C ARG A 65 -5.15 4.28 10.54
N GLY A 66 -5.33 5.22 9.64
CA GLY A 66 -4.25 6.02 9.09
C GLY A 66 -4.66 6.74 7.82
N ASP A 67 -3.73 7.50 7.23
CA ASP A 67 -3.95 8.18 5.95
C ASP A 67 -3.38 7.37 4.78
N CYS A 68 -3.35 7.97 3.58
CA CYS A 68 -2.91 7.29 2.35
C CYS A 68 -1.51 6.67 2.49
N TYR A 69 -0.58 7.32 3.15
CA TYR A 69 0.79 6.81 3.34
C TYR A 69 0.81 5.60 4.27
N TYR A 70 -0.05 5.57 5.27
CA TYR A 70 -0.21 4.45 6.19
C TYR A 70 -0.76 3.23 5.47
N TYR A 71 -1.81 3.40 4.65
CA TYR A 71 -2.34 2.31 3.82
C TYR A 71 -1.27 1.80 2.85
N ALA A 72 -0.55 2.71 2.19
CA ALA A 72 0.46 2.34 1.21
C ALA A 72 1.60 1.51 1.83
N SER A 73 2.12 1.97 2.96
CA SER A 73 3.21 1.29 3.67
C SER A 73 2.77 -0.07 4.18
N THR A 74 1.60 -0.13 4.80
CA THR A 74 1.03 -1.38 5.35
C THR A 74 0.78 -2.39 4.24
N MET A 75 0.18 -1.96 3.13
CA MET A 75 -0.07 -2.84 1.99
C MET A 75 1.23 -3.37 1.38
N ALA A 76 2.28 -2.56 1.34
CA ALA A 76 3.58 -3.00 0.83
C ALA A 76 4.18 -4.13 1.68
N TYR A 77 4.05 -4.07 3.00
CA TYR A 77 4.48 -5.17 3.87
C TYR A 77 3.62 -6.42 3.70
N ILE A 78 2.31 -6.25 3.58
CA ILE A 78 1.38 -7.38 3.32
C ILE A 78 1.76 -8.08 2.02
N ALA A 79 1.94 -7.32 0.94
CA ALA A 79 2.33 -7.87 -0.34
C ALA A 79 3.68 -8.60 -0.27
N ARG A 80 4.64 -8.03 0.47
CA ARG A 80 5.97 -8.62 0.64
C ARG A 80 5.90 -9.98 1.32
N VAL A 81 5.15 -10.12 2.40
CA VAL A 81 5.05 -11.42 3.10
C VAL A 81 4.29 -12.45 2.28
N LEU A 82 3.47 -12.02 1.31
CA LEU A 82 2.85 -12.89 0.33
C LEU A 82 3.79 -13.24 -0.84
N GLY A 83 5.00 -12.71 -0.87
CA GLY A 83 6.01 -13.04 -1.87
C GLY A 83 6.08 -12.12 -3.08
N TYR A 84 5.43 -10.97 -3.05
CA TYR A 84 5.55 -9.96 -4.10
C TYR A 84 6.68 -8.98 -3.81
N ASP A 85 7.36 -8.54 -4.86
CA ASP A 85 8.12 -7.31 -4.78
C ASP A 85 7.14 -6.15 -4.65
N SER A 86 7.41 -5.24 -3.72
CA SER A 86 6.51 -4.14 -3.42
C SER A 86 7.27 -2.83 -3.23
N ARG A 87 6.55 -1.73 -3.42
CA ARG A 87 7.09 -0.39 -3.25
C ARG A 87 5.97 0.59 -2.85
N VAL A 88 6.36 1.71 -2.27
CA VAL A 88 5.47 2.83 -1.98
C VAL A 88 5.81 3.95 -2.94
N ALA A 89 4.82 4.42 -3.67
CA ALA A 89 4.92 5.58 -4.55
C ALA A 89 4.29 6.79 -3.86
N VAL A 90 4.91 7.94 -4.02
CA VAL A 90 4.42 9.20 -3.46
C VAL A 90 4.34 10.26 -4.55
N GLY A 91 3.32 11.11 -4.48
CA GLY A 91 3.10 12.15 -5.47
C GLY A 91 1.82 12.91 -5.19
N GLY A 92 0.96 13.01 -6.19
CA GLY A 92 -0.30 13.71 -6.08
C GLY A 92 -1.41 13.06 -6.88
N VAL A 93 -2.65 13.31 -6.49
CA VAL A 93 -3.84 12.76 -7.12
C VAL A 93 -4.99 13.77 -7.05
N THR A 94 -5.91 13.70 -8.01
CA THR A 94 -7.22 14.33 -7.89
C THR A 94 -8.28 13.55 -8.66
N ALA A 95 -9.44 13.38 -8.02
CA ALA A 95 -10.64 12.85 -8.65
C ALA A 95 -11.61 13.96 -9.11
N ARG A 96 -11.26 15.23 -8.87
CA ARG A 96 -12.16 16.40 -9.09
C ARG A 96 -12.16 16.93 -10.52
N GLY A 97 -11.30 16.39 -11.40
CA GLY A 97 -11.25 16.77 -12.80
C GLY A 97 -9.89 17.29 -13.25
N PRO A 98 -9.72 17.52 -14.57
CA PRO A 98 -8.40 17.79 -15.16
C PRO A 98 -7.78 19.12 -14.75
N ALA A 99 -8.59 20.11 -14.35
CA ALA A 99 -8.08 21.42 -13.92
C ALA A 99 -7.89 21.54 -12.40
N ALA A 100 -8.32 20.55 -11.61
CA ALA A 100 -8.19 20.62 -10.16
C ALA A 100 -6.73 20.42 -9.73
N PRO A 101 -6.27 21.10 -8.67
CA PRO A 101 -4.93 20.89 -8.15
C PRO A 101 -4.80 19.47 -7.58
N LEU A 102 -3.60 18.90 -7.70
CA LEU A 102 -3.28 17.61 -7.11
C LEU A 102 -3.10 17.74 -5.61
N SER A 103 -3.73 16.85 -4.86
CA SER A 103 -3.48 16.68 -3.43
C SER A 103 -2.35 15.69 -3.20
N LEU A 104 -1.59 15.86 -2.12
CA LEU A 104 -0.56 14.91 -1.72
C LEU A 104 -1.17 13.51 -1.58
N HIS A 105 -0.49 12.52 -2.12
CA HIS A 105 -0.96 11.15 -2.14
C HIS A 105 0.17 10.13 -2.15
N GLY A 106 -0.10 8.98 -1.55
CA GLY A 106 0.77 7.82 -1.59
C GLY A 106 -0.04 6.55 -1.85
N TRP A 107 0.57 5.61 -2.53
CA TRP A 107 -0.06 4.32 -2.84
C TRP A 107 0.97 3.21 -2.90
N CYS A 108 0.51 1.99 -2.75
CA CYS A 108 1.34 0.80 -2.89
C CYS A 108 1.38 0.34 -4.34
N GLU A 109 2.52 -0.19 -4.76
CA GLU A 109 2.65 -0.89 -6.03
C GLU A 109 3.33 -2.23 -5.82
N VAL A 110 2.87 -3.23 -6.57
CA VAL A 110 3.44 -4.58 -6.54
C VAL A 110 3.84 -5.03 -7.94
N LYS A 111 4.91 -5.80 -8.04
CA LYS A 111 5.29 -6.45 -9.29
C LYS A 111 4.35 -7.64 -9.52
N TYR A 112 3.44 -7.49 -10.46
CA TYR A 112 2.43 -8.49 -10.79
C TYR A 112 2.71 -9.02 -12.19
N GLY A 113 3.31 -10.18 -12.27
CA GLY A 113 3.85 -10.66 -13.54
C GLY A 113 4.99 -9.77 -14.04
N LYS A 114 4.84 -9.17 -15.20
CA LYS A 114 5.87 -8.31 -15.81
C LYS A 114 5.64 -6.82 -15.60
N SER A 115 4.57 -6.43 -14.91
CA SER A 115 4.23 -5.02 -14.71
C SER A 115 4.06 -4.67 -13.25
N TRP A 116 4.32 -3.40 -12.92
CA TRP A 116 3.99 -2.84 -11.63
C TRP A 116 2.52 -2.40 -11.63
N ARG A 117 1.78 -2.80 -10.60
CA ARG A 117 0.36 -2.47 -10.47
C ARG A 117 0.08 -1.85 -9.13
N MET A 118 -0.84 -0.91 -9.13
CA MET A 118 -1.24 -0.12 -7.96
C MET A 118 -2.23 -0.89 -7.09
N LEU A 119 -2.10 -0.67 -5.78
CA LEU A 119 -3.04 -1.08 -4.75
C LEU A 119 -3.35 0.16 -3.91
N ASP A 120 -4.42 0.87 -4.24
CA ASP A 120 -4.73 2.19 -3.66
C ASP A 120 -5.93 2.10 -2.71
N CYS A 121 -5.67 1.70 -1.47
CA CYS A 121 -6.70 1.48 -0.46
C CYS A 121 -7.46 2.76 -0.11
N SER A 122 -6.77 3.89 0.06
CA SER A 122 -7.41 5.13 0.53
C SER A 122 -8.36 5.71 -0.50
N MET A 123 -7.96 5.75 -1.77
CA MET A 123 -8.86 6.20 -2.84
C MET A 123 -9.96 5.17 -3.11
N GLN A 124 -9.70 3.88 -2.91
CA GLN A 124 -10.74 2.84 -3.03
C GLN A 124 -11.86 3.06 -2.02
N ARG A 125 -11.54 3.44 -0.78
CA ARG A 125 -12.55 3.76 0.24
C ARG A 125 -13.47 4.90 -0.22
N ALA A 126 -12.90 5.90 -0.86
CA ALA A 126 -13.62 7.08 -1.33
C ALA A 126 -14.36 6.84 -2.65
N HIS A 127 -14.03 5.77 -3.38
CA HIS A 127 -14.56 5.49 -4.73
C HIS A 127 -14.86 4.00 -4.89
N LEU A 128 -15.94 3.54 -4.24
CA LEU A 128 -16.35 2.13 -4.25
C LEU A 128 -16.83 1.65 -5.62
N ASP A 129 -17.18 2.56 -6.51
CA ASP A 129 -17.62 2.28 -7.87
C ASP A 129 -16.48 2.03 -8.86
N ARG A 130 -15.24 2.20 -8.42
CA ARG A 130 -14.04 2.01 -9.24
C ARG A 130 -13.23 0.82 -8.74
N ASN A 131 -12.47 0.20 -9.64
CA ASN A 131 -11.47 -0.80 -9.26
C ASN A 131 -10.10 -0.14 -9.21
N LEU A 132 -9.52 -0.05 -8.01
CA LEU A 132 -8.19 0.49 -7.78
C LEU A 132 -7.23 -0.58 -7.24
N CYS A 133 -7.58 -1.85 -7.47
CA CYS A 133 -6.80 -3.02 -7.05
C CYS A 133 -6.10 -3.63 -8.26
N LEU A 134 -4.77 -3.70 -8.22
CA LEU A 134 -3.94 -4.29 -9.27
C LEU A 134 -4.10 -3.61 -10.64
N VAL A 135 -4.24 -2.29 -10.64
CA VAL A 135 -4.34 -1.49 -11.86
C VAL A 135 -3.00 -0.84 -12.17
N THR A 136 -2.67 -0.74 -13.45
CA THR A 136 -1.48 0.01 -13.88
C THR A 136 -1.72 1.51 -13.73
N ARG A 137 -0.66 2.31 -13.63
CA ARG A 137 -0.80 3.78 -13.57
C ARG A 137 -1.55 4.31 -14.80
N LYS A 138 -1.32 3.72 -15.97
CA LYS A 138 -2.00 4.10 -17.22
C LYS A 138 -3.51 3.91 -17.16
N LYS A 139 -3.97 2.86 -16.46
CA LYS A 139 -5.40 2.55 -16.32
C LYS A 139 -6.04 3.13 -15.07
N TYR A 140 -5.26 3.78 -14.22
CA TYR A 140 -5.78 4.45 -13.03
C TYR A 140 -6.76 5.56 -13.47
N PRO A 141 -8.01 5.59 -12.93
CA PRO A 141 -9.05 6.45 -13.50
C PRO A 141 -8.96 7.92 -13.09
N PHE A 142 -8.06 8.26 -12.17
CA PHE A 142 -7.90 9.64 -11.69
C PHE A 142 -6.58 10.22 -12.17
N ARG A 143 -6.48 11.55 -12.19
CA ARG A 143 -5.23 12.23 -12.54
C ARG A 143 -4.19 11.99 -11.44
N LEU A 144 -3.01 11.51 -11.84
CA LEU A 144 -1.98 11.02 -10.95
C LEU A 144 -0.61 11.57 -11.38
N ARG A 145 0.19 11.95 -10.39
CA ARG A 145 1.61 12.27 -10.59
C ARG A 145 2.44 11.47 -9.58
N CYS A 146 3.44 10.77 -10.05
CA CYS A 146 4.41 10.08 -9.19
C CYS A 146 5.69 10.89 -9.11
N ASP A 147 6.03 11.36 -7.91
CA ASP A 147 7.23 12.14 -7.68
C ASP A 147 8.40 11.27 -7.23
N LYS A 148 8.14 10.23 -6.45
CA LYS A 148 9.16 9.36 -5.90
C LYS A 148 8.62 7.96 -5.62
N VAL A 149 9.50 6.97 -5.69
CA VAL A 149 9.21 5.58 -5.37
C VAL A 149 10.22 5.10 -4.34
N TYR A 150 9.72 4.45 -3.28
CA TYR A 150 10.53 3.76 -2.29
C TYR A 150 10.33 2.26 -2.47
N THR A 151 11.37 1.56 -2.87
CA THR A 151 11.32 0.10 -3.07
C THR A 151 11.74 -0.61 -1.81
N MET A 152 10.96 -1.61 -1.42
CA MET A 152 11.30 -2.48 -0.30
C MET A 152 12.21 -3.59 -0.78
N THR A 153 13.39 -3.69 -0.17
CA THR A 153 14.35 -4.77 -0.42
C THR A 153 14.65 -5.50 0.89
N VAL A 154 14.92 -6.80 0.78
CA VAL A 154 15.34 -7.63 1.91
C VAL A 154 16.74 -8.11 1.65
N LYS A 155 17.69 -7.73 2.51
CA LYS A 155 19.09 -8.16 2.42
C LYS A 155 19.62 -8.45 3.82
N ASN A 156 20.28 -9.61 3.99
CA ASN A 156 20.86 -10.05 5.26
C ASN A 156 19.84 -9.97 6.42
N ALA A 157 18.64 -10.51 6.21
CA ALA A 157 17.52 -10.52 7.16
C ALA A 157 17.07 -9.12 7.59
N LYS A 158 17.40 -8.07 6.83
CA LYS A 158 16.97 -6.69 7.08
C LYS A 158 16.10 -6.16 5.95
N VAL A 159 15.11 -5.38 6.30
CA VAL A 159 14.28 -4.65 5.33
C VAL A 159 14.88 -3.26 5.14
N LYS A 160 15.02 -2.87 3.88
CA LYS A 160 15.47 -1.51 3.51
C LYS A 160 14.45 -0.90 2.54
N TRP A 161 14.28 0.39 2.68
CA TRP A 161 13.51 1.22 1.77
C TRP A 161 14.46 2.15 1.02
N SER A 162 14.52 2.03 -0.28
CA SER A 162 15.41 2.85 -1.10
C SER A 162 14.76 3.35 -2.41
#